data_095dad60f92254bbc356fc0c770b5895
#
_entry.id   095dad60f92254bbc356fc0c770b5895
#
_cell.length_a   1.000
_cell.length_b   1.000
_cell.length_c   1.000
_cell.angle_alpha   90.00
_cell.angle_beta   90.00
_cell.angle_gamma   90.00
#
_symmetry.space_group_name_H-M   'P 1'
#
loop_
_entity.id
_entity.type
_entity.pdbx_description
1 polymer ?
#
loop_
_entity_poly.entity_id
_entity_poly.type
_entity_poly.pdbx_seq_one_letter_code
_entity_poly.pdbx_strand_id
1 'polypeptide(L)'
;MKKLLASLLALMLIIACAVPALAAEGAEPDWTGYDELIAKIKASTDFVEREALMHQAEDMLMDTGCIVPIYYYNDVYMQKPSVEGVYSNAYGTKYFMHATNGDSTKLRLQLASEPDKLDPALNSSVDGACLAANSFGGLYTYDAEGQLAPNFATEYTVSDDGLTYVFTMRDGLKWSDGSDLTAKDFEYSWKRAANPETAADYSYMFNGIAGYPDNLDVTASEDGKTLTVVLTAPCAYFLDLAAFPTFYAVKQETIESAEGYLGDDGSVQNPGAWALEAGFVSSGAYTLTEWKHNESMVYTKNPYYWDAENVKLETLEFMLSADDTAIYAAYNSGDLDFIDTVPNDEIQSLLENPDFHIVDQLGTYYICFNVKSDLFAGKTVEQAADMRKAFSKLIDRQYIIDTVGQTGQKIATTFIPEGMADGNGGVFKANDDAYTFPDAEALGYYGEEVDTEGAIELLKSAGYEFDDSGMLSADTPISFEYLTNESSSHIAIAECVQQDLAMIGIDMTIRTCDWNVFLNDRKAGNYDIARNGWIADFNDPINMLEMWTTDSGNNDVQFGR
;
A
#
# COMPACT_ATOMS: atom_id res chain seq x y z
N MET A 1 27.44 35.16 57.31
CA MET A 1 28.21 34.84 56.09
C MET A 1 27.97 33.41 55.56
N LYS A 2 28.03 32.33 56.34
CA LYS A 2 27.79 30.96 55.82
C LYS A 2 26.38 30.71 55.26
N LYS A 3 25.32 31.35 55.78
CA LYS A 3 23.95 31.23 55.27
C LYS A 3 23.71 32.05 54.02
N LEU A 4 24.43 33.16 53.81
CA LEU A 4 24.35 33.97 52.58
C LEU A 4 25.07 33.28 51.40
N LEU A 5 26.19 32.58 51.70
CA LEU A 5 26.92 31.82 50.68
C LEU A 5 26.13 30.60 50.19
N ALA A 6 25.41 29.91 51.09
CA ALA A 6 24.54 28.79 50.73
C ALA A 6 23.33 29.22 49.88
N SER A 7 22.76 30.41 50.12
CA SER A 7 21.67 30.96 49.33
C SER A 7 22.14 31.43 47.96
N LEU A 8 23.35 31.95 47.82
CA LEU A 8 23.94 32.31 46.52
C LEU A 8 24.32 31.09 45.67
N LEU A 9 24.83 30.01 46.30
CA LEU A 9 25.12 28.76 45.60
C LEU A 9 23.83 28.06 45.16
N ALA A 10 22.75 28.09 45.96
CA ALA A 10 21.45 27.54 45.60
C ALA A 10 20.79 28.37 44.46
N LEU A 11 20.98 29.71 44.44
CA LEU A 11 20.50 30.56 43.35
C LEU A 11 21.30 30.38 42.06
N MET A 12 22.62 30.13 42.15
CA MET A 12 23.43 29.79 40.97
C MET A 12 23.14 28.38 40.41
N LEU A 13 22.76 27.41 41.25
CA LEU A 13 22.33 26.09 40.79
C LEU A 13 20.93 26.12 40.14
N ILE A 14 20.05 27.04 40.56
CA ILE A 14 18.72 27.20 39.98
C ILE A 14 18.79 28.00 38.66
N ILE A 15 19.77 28.89 38.50
CA ILE A 15 19.99 29.63 37.24
C ILE A 15 20.71 28.76 36.19
N ALA A 16 21.47 27.74 36.62
CA ALA A 16 22.12 26.78 35.71
C ALA A 16 21.14 25.71 35.14
N CYS A 17 19.92 25.58 35.71
CA CYS A 17 18.89 24.64 35.20
C CYS A 17 17.77 25.31 34.39
N ALA A 18 17.86 26.60 34.11
CA ALA A 18 16.95 27.34 33.25
C ALA A 18 17.68 27.91 32.03
N VAL A 19 18.47 27.08 31.36
CA VAL A 19 18.59 27.21 29.92
C VAL A 19 17.23 26.74 29.41
N PRO A 20 16.40 27.57 28.72
CA PRO A 20 15.37 27.01 27.93
C PRO A 20 16.11 26.04 26.99
N ALA A 21 15.78 24.76 27.05
CA ALA A 21 15.98 23.93 25.89
C ALA A 21 15.25 24.72 24.79
N LEU A 22 16.00 25.41 23.93
CA LEU A 22 15.54 25.63 22.59
C LEU A 22 15.18 24.20 22.17
N ALA A 23 13.90 23.94 22.01
CA ALA A 23 13.45 22.77 21.28
C ALA A 23 14.30 22.81 20.01
N ALA A 24 15.17 21.84 19.82
CA ALA A 24 15.81 21.65 18.55
C ALA A 24 14.64 21.62 17.57
N GLU A 25 14.65 22.51 16.58
CA GLU A 25 13.75 22.36 15.45
C GLU A 25 13.98 20.94 14.99
N GLY A 26 12.94 20.09 15.06
CA GLY A 26 13.06 18.67 14.79
C GLY A 26 13.46 18.45 13.33
N ALA A 27 13.98 17.28 13.03
CA ALA A 27 14.28 16.87 11.65
C ALA A 27 13.01 16.64 10.81
N GLU A 28 11.84 16.81 11.40
CA GLU A 28 10.53 16.59 10.76
C GLU A 28 10.13 17.81 9.92
N PRO A 29 9.72 17.62 8.66
CA PRO A 29 9.22 18.70 7.82
C PRO A 29 7.84 19.17 8.33
N ASP A 30 7.54 20.47 8.17
CA ASP A 30 6.17 20.96 8.32
C ASP A 30 5.33 20.43 7.14
N TRP A 31 4.37 19.57 7.46
CA TRP A 31 3.57 18.84 6.47
C TRP A 31 2.21 19.49 6.18
N THR A 32 1.84 20.55 6.89
CA THR A 32 0.57 21.27 6.73
C THR A 32 0.33 21.70 5.29
N GLY A 33 1.37 22.23 4.62
CA GLY A 33 1.28 22.66 3.23
C GLY A 33 1.01 21.53 2.25
N TYR A 34 1.47 20.30 2.55
CA TYR A 34 1.17 19.12 1.74
C TYR A 34 -0.30 18.71 1.87
N ASP A 35 -0.83 18.65 3.09
CA ASP A 35 -2.23 18.32 3.33
C ASP A 35 -3.18 19.31 2.63
N GLU A 36 -2.87 20.61 2.71
CA GLU A 36 -3.61 21.67 2.01
C GLU A 36 -3.55 21.51 0.49
N LEU A 37 -2.39 21.12 -0.05
CA LEU A 37 -2.19 20.91 -1.48
C LEU A 37 -2.98 19.70 -1.98
N ILE A 38 -2.97 18.57 -1.26
CA ILE A 38 -3.78 17.38 -1.61
C ILE A 38 -5.27 17.72 -1.58
N ALA A 39 -5.74 18.48 -0.58
CA ALA A 39 -7.12 18.93 -0.52
C ALA A 39 -7.49 19.82 -1.74
N LYS A 40 -6.57 20.69 -2.18
CA LYS A 40 -6.75 21.54 -3.37
C LYS A 40 -6.80 20.69 -4.65
N ILE A 41 -5.93 19.71 -4.81
CA ILE A 41 -5.92 18.78 -5.95
C ILE A 41 -7.28 18.08 -6.06
N LYS A 42 -7.79 17.55 -4.96
CA LYS A 42 -9.07 16.83 -4.92
C LYS A 42 -10.28 17.72 -5.19
N ALA A 43 -10.19 19.00 -4.89
CA ALA A 43 -11.25 19.99 -5.15
C ALA A 43 -11.18 20.62 -6.56
N SER A 44 -10.08 20.44 -7.30
CA SER A 44 -9.90 21.06 -8.60
C SER A 44 -10.77 20.39 -9.67
N THR A 45 -11.44 21.21 -10.47
CA THR A 45 -12.21 20.77 -11.65
C THR A 45 -11.52 21.12 -12.97
N ASP A 46 -10.38 21.81 -12.90
CA ASP A 46 -9.51 22.09 -14.04
C ASP A 46 -8.39 21.05 -14.08
N PHE A 47 -8.44 20.15 -15.07
CA PHE A 47 -7.51 19.03 -15.16
C PHE A 47 -6.06 19.48 -15.42
N VAL A 48 -5.83 20.58 -16.13
CA VAL A 48 -4.49 21.12 -16.35
C VAL A 48 -3.92 21.71 -15.05
N GLU A 49 -4.73 22.48 -14.30
CA GLU A 49 -4.31 22.96 -12.97
C GLU A 49 -4.06 21.79 -12.02
N ARG A 50 -4.92 20.77 -12.05
CA ARG A 50 -4.83 19.58 -11.19
C ARG A 50 -3.52 18.80 -11.42
N GLU A 51 -3.16 18.59 -12.68
CA GLU A 51 -1.90 17.94 -13.07
C GLU A 51 -0.68 18.71 -12.51
N ALA A 52 -0.61 20.03 -12.73
CA ALA A 52 0.46 20.86 -12.21
C ALA A 52 0.55 20.84 -10.67
N LEU A 53 -0.59 20.78 -9.96
CA LEU A 53 -0.63 20.65 -8.51
C LEU A 53 -0.15 19.27 -8.04
N MET A 54 -0.45 18.19 -8.79
CA MET A 54 0.04 16.85 -8.47
C MET A 54 1.56 16.75 -8.62
N HIS A 55 2.15 17.37 -9.65
CA HIS A 55 3.60 17.50 -9.76
C HIS A 55 4.21 18.27 -8.60
N GLN A 56 3.57 19.37 -8.18
CA GLN A 56 4.01 20.12 -6.99
C GLN A 56 3.97 19.24 -5.72
N ALA A 57 2.97 18.37 -5.57
CA ALA A 57 2.88 17.46 -4.44
C ALA A 57 3.99 16.40 -4.48
N GLU A 58 4.30 15.86 -5.66
CA GLU A 58 5.43 14.93 -5.82
C GLU A 58 6.77 15.63 -5.55
N ASP A 59 6.97 16.88 -6.03
CA ASP A 59 8.15 17.70 -5.70
C ASP A 59 8.34 17.79 -4.18
N MET A 60 7.28 18.16 -3.45
CA MET A 60 7.34 18.30 -1.99
C MET A 60 7.68 16.96 -1.31
N LEU A 61 7.07 15.86 -1.77
CA LEU A 61 7.33 14.52 -1.24
C LEU A 61 8.78 14.10 -1.46
N MET A 62 9.25 14.18 -2.71
CA MET A 62 10.58 13.73 -3.10
C MET A 62 11.68 14.62 -2.52
N ASP A 63 11.40 15.89 -2.28
CA ASP A 63 12.36 16.84 -1.69
C ASP A 63 12.71 16.49 -0.25
N THR A 64 11.84 15.78 0.46
CA THR A 64 12.13 15.27 1.80
C THR A 64 13.23 14.20 1.82
N GLY A 65 13.46 13.49 0.71
CA GLY A 65 14.31 12.31 0.62
C GLY A 65 13.77 11.08 1.39
N CYS A 66 12.57 11.17 1.98
CA CYS A 66 12.00 10.08 2.79
C CYS A 66 11.59 8.86 1.96
N ILE A 67 11.29 9.07 0.69
CA ILE A 67 10.93 8.03 -0.26
C ILE A 67 12.10 7.84 -1.21
N VAL A 68 12.64 6.63 -1.25
CA VAL A 68 13.77 6.25 -2.11
C VAL A 68 13.28 5.20 -3.10
N PRO A 69 12.82 5.60 -4.29
CA PRO A 69 12.40 4.67 -5.32
C PRO A 69 13.55 3.78 -5.78
N ILE A 70 13.28 2.49 -6.01
CA ILE A 70 14.27 1.52 -6.46
C ILE A 70 13.96 1.06 -7.87
N TYR A 71 12.77 0.46 -8.10
CA TYR A 71 12.31 0.05 -9.43
C TYR A 71 10.80 0.12 -9.54
N TYR A 72 10.30 0.18 -10.78
CA TYR A 72 8.87 0.02 -11.07
C TYR A 72 8.52 -1.46 -11.11
N TYR A 73 7.38 -1.81 -10.51
CA TYR A 73 6.95 -3.19 -10.34
C TYR A 73 6.60 -3.87 -11.66
N ASN A 74 7.00 -5.12 -11.75
CA ASN A 74 6.22 -6.14 -12.42
C ASN A 74 5.92 -7.27 -11.43
N ASP A 75 4.89 -8.02 -11.70
CA ASP A 75 4.44 -9.17 -10.94
C ASP A 75 4.89 -10.47 -11.62
N VAL A 76 5.19 -11.49 -10.84
CA VAL A 76 5.53 -12.80 -11.35
C VAL A 76 4.67 -13.86 -10.69
N TYR A 77 4.17 -14.79 -11.50
CA TYR A 77 3.46 -15.95 -11.00
C TYR A 77 3.72 -17.17 -11.89
N MET A 78 3.47 -18.36 -11.37
CA MET A 78 3.46 -19.59 -12.16
C MET A 78 2.10 -20.25 -12.09
N GLN A 79 1.64 -20.77 -13.23
CA GLN A 79 0.44 -21.61 -13.28
C GLN A 79 0.65 -22.83 -14.18
N LYS A 80 0.08 -23.96 -13.78
CA LYS A 80 0.11 -25.19 -14.59
C LYS A 80 -0.65 -24.99 -15.91
N PRO A 81 -0.26 -25.67 -17.00
CA PRO A 81 -0.97 -25.59 -18.29
C PRO A 81 -2.44 -26.01 -18.23
N SER A 82 -2.86 -26.73 -17.20
CA SER A 82 -4.26 -27.09 -16.96
C SER A 82 -5.10 -25.95 -16.36
N VAL A 83 -4.46 -24.92 -15.83
CA VAL A 83 -5.12 -23.75 -15.22
C VAL A 83 -5.39 -22.72 -16.30
N GLU A 84 -6.64 -22.35 -16.47
CA GLU A 84 -7.08 -21.31 -17.42
C GLU A 84 -8.07 -20.38 -16.73
N GLY A 85 -8.25 -19.17 -17.26
CA GLY A 85 -9.25 -18.20 -16.79
C GLY A 85 -8.90 -17.48 -15.48
N VAL A 86 -7.70 -17.65 -14.94
CA VAL A 86 -7.13 -16.73 -13.94
C VAL A 86 -6.74 -15.45 -14.67
N TYR A 87 -7.09 -14.31 -14.11
CA TYR A 87 -6.64 -13.02 -14.64
C TYR A 87 -6.19 -12.09 -13.51
N SER A 88 -5.30 -11.17 -13.87
CA SER A 88 -4.76 -10.14 -12.99
C SER A 88 -4.97 -8.77 -13.63
N ASN A 89 -5.05 -7.74 -12.82
CA ASN A 89 -5.08 -6.36 -13.30
C ASN A 89 -3.74 -5.64 -13.01
N ALA A 90 -3.59 -4.42 -13.51
CA ALA A 90 -2.41 -3.60 -13.28
C ALA A 90 -2.20 -3.20 -11.80
N TYR A 91 -3.19 -3.46 -10.96
CA TYR A 91 -3.20 -3.17 -9.52
C TYR A 91 -2.87 -4.40 -8.65
N GLY A 92 -2.39 -5.49 -9.26
CA GLY A 92 -1.94 -6.69 -8.55
C GLY A 92 -3.05 -7.64 -8.10
N THR A 93 -4.32 -7.30 -8.29
CA THR A 93 -5.43 -8.17 -7.88
C THR A 93 -5.57 -9.35 -8.82
N LYS A 94 -5.64 -10.57 -8.26
CA LYS A 94 -5.85 -11.82 -8.99
C LYS A 94 -7.26 -12.35 -8.74
N TYR A 95 -7.93 -12.72 -9.83
CA TYR A 95 -9.32 -13.17 -9.85
C TYR A 95 -9.38 -14.64 -10.26
N PHE A 96 -10.04 -15.47 -9.44
CA PHE A 96 -10.16 -16.91 -9.63
C PHE A 96 -11.60 -17.35 -9.93
N MET A 97 -12.58 -16.44 -9.97
CA MET A 97 -13.99 -16.78 -10.13
C MET A 97 -14.30 -17.45 -11.48
N HIS A 98 -13.49 -17.21 -12.51
CA HIS A 98 -13.63 -17.82 -13.83
C HIS A 98 -12.58 -18.90 -14.12
N ALA A 99 -11.75 -19.23 -13.11
CA ALA A 99 -10.69 -20.21 -13.26
C ALA A 99 -11.24 -21.62 -13.50
N THR A 100 -10.47 -22.39 -14.28
CA THR A 100 -10.63 -23.83 -14.48
C THR A 100 -9.29 -24.52 -14.26
N ASN A 101 -9.31 -25.82 -13.99
CA ASN A 101 -8.10 -26.64 -13.82
C ASN A 101 -8.28 -28.01 -14.47
N GLY A 102 -8.31 -28.06 -15.79
CA GLY A 102 -8.61 -29.27 -16.55
C GLY A 102 -9.93 -29.91 -16.10
N ASP A 103 -9.90 -31.19 -15.70
CA ASP A 103 -11.05 -31.91 -15.16
C ASP A 103 -11.20 -31.78 -13.64
N SER A 104 -10.29 -31.06 -12.96
CA SER A 104 -10.33 -30.85 -11.51
C SER A 104 -11.39 -29.80 -11.15
N THR A 105 -12.08 -30.01 -10.03
CA THR A 105 -12.95 -29.01 -9.42
C THR A 105 -12.24 -28.18 -8.35
N LYS A 106 -10.92 -28.35 -8.22
CA LYS A 106 -10.08 -27.70 -7.22
C LYS A 106 -8.92 -26.96 -7.87
N LEU A 107 -8.56 -25.83 -7.29
CA LEU A 107 -7.30 -25.14 -7.55
C LEU A 107 -6.51 -25.09 -6.24
N ARG A 108 -5.29 -25.64 -6.27
CA ARG A 108 -4.34 -25.59 -5.15
C ARG A 108 -3.33 -24.50 -5.42
N LEU A 109 -3.26 -23.54 -4.55
CA LEU A 109 -2.49 -22.33 -4.82
C LEU A 109 -1.79 -21.77 -3.59
N GLN A 110 -0.78 -20.95 -3.86
CA GLN A 110 -0.17 -20.08 -2.87
C GLN A 110 -0.30 -18.65 -3.39
N LEU A 111 -0.71 -17.74 -2.54
CA LEU A 111 -0.88 -16.32 -2.83
C LEU A 111 -0.25 -15.45 -1.75
N ALA A 112 -0.24 -15.92 -0.51
CA ALA A 112 0.20 -15.17 0.67
C ALA A 112 0.88 -16.11 1.68
N SER A 113 1.54 -15.53 2.67
CA SER A 113 1.86 -16.24 3.91
C SER A 113 0.61 -16.29 4.80
N GLU A 114 0.57 -15.62 5.94
CA GLU A 114 -0.65 -15.45 6.75
C GLU A 114 -1.23 -14.06 6.45
N PRO A 115 -2.49 -13.92 5.98
CA PRO A 115 -3.08 -12.62 5.73
C PRO A 115 -3.25 -11.82 7.03
N ASP A 116 -2.92 -10.52 7.00
CA ASP A 116 -3.06 -9.66 8.17
C ASP A 116 -4.54 -9.42 8.52
N LYS A 117 -5.36 -9.10 7.52
CA LYS A 117 -6.78 -8.79 7.71
C LYS A 117 -7.62 -9.29 6.54
N LEU A 118 -8.74 -9.94 6.86
CA LEU A 118 -9.73 -10.40 5.88
C LEU A 118 -10.98 -9.51 5.80
N ASP A 119 -11.14 -8.57 6.74
CA ASP A 119 -12.17 -7.52 6.65
C ASP A 119 -11.80 -6.56 5.51
N PRO A 120 -12.61 -6.44 4.43
CA PRO A 120 -12.27 -5.59 3.29
C PRO A 120 -12.04 -4.11 3.66
N ALA A 121 -12.72 -3.61 4.69
CA ALA A 121 -12.53 -2.24 5.15
C ALA A 121 -11.20 -2.02 5.89
N LEU A 122 -10.63 -3.07 6.50
CA LEU A 122 -9.41 -2.99 7.30
C LEU A 122 -8.16 -3.46 6.55
N ASN A 123 -8.35 -4.17 5.43
CA ASN A 123 -7.23 -4.65 4.63
C ASN A 123 -6.51 -3.49 3.92
N SER A 124 -5.17 -3.55 3.90
CA SER A 124 -4.31 -2.62 3.17
C SER A 124 -3.12 -3.33 2.51
N SER A 125 -3.28 -4.62 2.19
CA SER A 125 -2.29 -5.43 1.47
C SER A 125 -2.87 -6.02 0.18
N VAL A 126 -2.01 -6.28 -0.82
CA VAL A 126 -2.44 -6.84 -2.12
C VAL A 126 -2.97 -8.26 -1.98
N ASP A 127 -2.34 -9.09 -1.15
CA ASP A 127 -2.79 -10.46 -0.87
C ASP A 127 -4.19 -10.47 -0.23
N GLY A 128 -4.43 -9.63 0.77
CA GLY A 128 -5.76 -9.46 1.35
C GLY A 128 -6.78 -8.90 0.37
N ALA A 129 -6.39 -7.99 -0.53
CA ALA A 129 -7.26 -7.50 -1.61
C ALA A 129 -7.64 -8.62 -2.60
N CYS A 130 -6.71 -9.51 -2.97
CA CYS A 130 -7.00 -10.69 -3.78
C CYS A 130 -8.00 -11.65 -3.10
N LEU A 131 -7.82 -11.90 -1.80
CA LEU A 131 -8.76 -12.73 -1.03
C LEU A 131 -10.14 -12.08 -0.95
N ALA A 132 -10.20 -10.75 -0.71
CA ALA A 132 -11.44 -9.99 -0.68
C ALA A 132 -12.16 -9.99 -2.03
N ALA A 133 -11.45 -9.78 -3.16
CA ALA A 133 -12.04 -9.74 -4.51
C ALA A 133 -12.68 -11.08 -4.91
N ASN A 134 -12.23 -12.20 -4.34
CA ASN A 134 -12.78 -13.52 -4.60
C ASN A 134 -13.87 -13.95 -3.61
N SER A 135 -13.98 -13.28 -2.44
CA SER A 135 -14.95 -13.63 -1.38
C SER A 135 -16.00 -12.55 -1.10
N PHE A 136 -15.80 -11.34 -1.58
CA PHE A 136 -16.75 -10.23 -1.51
C PHE A 136 -16.92 -9.61 -2.89
N GLY A 137 -17.60 -8.46 -2.98
CA GLY A 137 -17.71 -7.71 -4.22
C GLY A 137 -18.15 -6.26 -4.01
N GLY A 138 -17.67 -5.41 -4.92
CA GLY A 138 -18.07 -4.01 -5.04
C GLY A 138 -19.29 -3.80 -5.93
N LEU A 139 -19.70 -2.55 -6.07
CA LEU A 139 -20.70 -2.17 -7.09
C LEU A 139 -20.19 -2.47 -8.49
N TYR A 140 -18.90 -2.23 -8.71
CA TYR A 140 -18.14 -2.52 -9.93
C TYR A 140 -17.00 -3.50 -9.63
N THR A 141 -16.37 -4.02 -10.67
CA THR A 141 -15.20 -4.91 -10.64
C THR A 141 -14.35 -4.66 -11.90
N TYR A 142 -13.22 -5.36 -12.03
CA TYR A 142 -12.45 -5.39 -13.26
C TYR A 142 -12.67 -6.72 -13.99
N ASP A 143 -12.75 -6.66 -15.32
CA ASP A 143 -12.81 -7.84 -16.19
C ASP A 143 -11.41 -8.36 -16.56
N ALA A 144 -11.36 -9.41 -17.37
CA ALA A 144 -10.11 -10.03 -17.80
C ALA A 144 -9.23 -9.12 -18.69
N GLU A 145 -9.81 -8.11 -19.30
CA GLU A 145 -9.15 -7.08 -20.09
C GLU A 145 -8.68 -5.89 -19.23
N GLY A 146 -8.90 -5.95 -17.90
CA GLY A 146 -8.55 -4.88 -16.96
C GLY A 146 -9.49 -3.66 -17.04
N GLN A 147 -10.67 -3.82 -17.63
CA GLN A 147 -11.64 -2.74 -17.74
C GLN A 147 -12.67 -2.80 -16.61
N LEU A 148 -13.15 -1.64 -16.18
CA LEU A 148 -14.26 -1.56 -15.21
C LEU A 148 -15.53 -2.17 -15.79
N ALA A 149 -16.12 -3.09 -15.04
CA ALA A 149 -17.33 -3.82 -15.40
C ALA A 149 -18.38 -3.77 -14.28
N PRO A 150 -19.69 -3.79 -14.61
CA PRO A 150 -20.75 -3.92 -13.63
C PRO A 150 -20.65 -5.21 -12.82
N ASN A 151 -20.79 -5.10 -11.48
CA ASN A 151 -20.80 -6.27 -10.59
C ASN A 151 -22.14 -6.31 -9.82
N PHE A 152 -22.22 -5.83 -8.58
CA PHE A 152 -23.47 -5.81 -7.82
C PHE A 152 -24.40 -4.66 -8.25
N ALA A 153 -23.87 -3.58 -8.83
CA ALA A 153 -24.67 -2.66 -9.62
C ALA A 153 -24.68 -3.09 -11.09
N THR A 154 -25.82 -2.88 -11.78
CA THR A 154 -25.95 -3.14 -13.23
C THR A 154 -25.66 -1.91 -14.06
N GLU A 155 -25.94 -0.74 -13.53
CA GLU A 155 -25.77 0.56 -14.18
C GLU A 155 -25.68 1.68 -13.13
N TYR A 156 -25.27 2.85 -13.59
CA TYR A 156 -25.31 4.08 -12.80
C TYR A 156 -25.77 5.25 -13.66
N THR A 157 -26.23 6.30 -13.01
CA THR A 157 -26.41 7.62 -13.59
C THR A 157 -25.63 8.65 -12.79
N VAL A 158 -25.19 9.71 -13.47
CA VAL A 158 -24.52 10.85 -12.81
C VAL A 158 -25.24 12.14 -13.19
N SER A 159 -25.36 13.07 -12.22
CA SER A 159 -25.95 14.39 -12.46
C SER A 159 -25.09 15.24 -13.41
N ASP A 160 -25.69 16.27 -14.02
CA ASP A 160 -25.02 17.14 -15.00
C ASP A 160 -23.80 17.88 -14.41
N ASP A 161 -23.78 18.09 -13.10
CA ASP A 161 -22.66 18.71 -12.37
C ASP A 161 -21.57 17.68 -11.96
N GLY A 162 -21.77 16.40 -12.23
CA GLY A 162 -20.84 15.32 -11.90
C GLY A 162 -20.78 14.95 -10.42
N LEU A 163 -21.71 15.45 -9.57
CA LEU A 163 -21.63 15.29 -8.13
C LEU A 163 -22.49 14.17 -7.56
N THR A 164 -23.63 13.86 -8.18
CA THR A 164 -24.55 12.85 -7.65
C THR A 164 -24.55 11.61 -8.53
N TYR A 165 -24.13 10.49 -7.95
CA TYR A 165 -24.19 9.17 -8.56
C TYR A 165 -25.37 8.38 -8.01
N VAL A 166 -26.10 7.69 -8.88
CA VAL A 166 -27.18 6.77 -8.48
C VAL A 166 -26.89 5.43 -9.15
N PHE A 167 -26.55 4.44 -8.33
CA PHE A 167 -26.29 3.07 -8.77
C PHE A 167 -27.58 2.25 -8.67
N THR A 168 -27.88 1.46 -9.70
CA THR A 168 -28.98 0.50 -9.72
C THR A 168 -28.45 -0.88 -9.37
N MET A 169 -28.95 -1.46 -8.28
CA MET A 169 -28.52 -2.78 -7.81
C MET A 169 -29.07 -3.88 -8.71
N ARG A 170 -28.29 -4.96 -8.88
CA ARG A 170 -28.72 -6.19 -9.52
C ARG A 170 -29.87 -6.81 -8.71
N ASP A 171 -30.90 -7.33 -9.37
CA ASP A 171 -32.01 -8.03 -8.69
C ASP A 171 -31.55 -9.40 -8.13
N GLY A 172 -32.04 -9.76 -6.96
CA GLY A 172 -31.85 -11.08 -6.36
C GLY A 172 -30.46 -11.35 -5.78
N LEU A 173 -29.69 -10.31 -5.48
CA LEU A 173 -28.42 -10.46 -4.79
C LEU A 173 -28.61 -11.11 -3.41
N LYS A 174 -27.68 -11.99 -3.06
CA LYS A 174 -27.68 -12.75 -1.81
C LYS A 174 -26.32 -12.74 -1.14
N TRP A 175 -26.34 -12.80 0.17
CA TRP A 175 -25.24 -13.22 1.00
C TRP A 175 -25.02 -14.73 0.94
N SER A 176 -23.86 -15.20 1.35
CA SER A 176 -23.51 -16.64 1.35
C SER A 176 -24.37 -17.49 2.29
N ASP A 177 -25.09 -16.88 3.22
CA ASP A 177 -26.10 -17.53 4.08
C ASP A 177 -27.52 -17.57 3.45
N GLY A 178 -27.68 -17.04 2.23
CA GLY A 178 -28.91 -17.00 1.47
C GLY A 178 -29.84 -15.82 1.80
N SER A 179 -29.50 -14.94 2.75
CA SER A 179 -30.22 -13.71 3.03
C SER A 179 -30.03 -12.68 1.92
N ASP A 180 -30.94 -11.70 1.83
CA ASP A 180 -30.89 -10.67 0.78
C ASP A 180 -29.72 -9.70 1.01
N LEU A 181 -29.03 -9.36 -0.08
CA LEU A 181 -28.06 -8.27 -0.16
C LEU A 181 -28.67 -7.12 -0.97
N THR A 182 -28.58 -5.90 -0.47
CA THR A 182 -29.24 -4.73 -1.02
C THR A 182 -28.35 -3.49 -1.00
N ALA A 183 -28.79 -2.37 -1.55
CA ALA A 183 -28.13 -1.08 -1.42
C ALA A 183 -27.91 -0.63 0.05
N LYS A 184 -28.72 -1.12 1.00
CA LYS A 184 -28.59 -0.79 2.42
C LYS A 184 -27.31 -1.37 3.03
N ASP A 185 -26.84 -2.52 2.50
CA ASP A 185 -25.59 -3.13 2.93
C ASP A 185 -24.38 -2.31 2.48
N PHE A 186 -24.44 -1.72 1.29
CA PHE A 186 -23.44 -0.77 0.81
C PHE A 186 -23.45 0.54 1.60
N GLU A 187 -24.62 1.09 1.89
CA GLU A 187 -24.76 2.28 2.75
C GLU A 187 -24.11 2.05 4.11
N TYR A 188 -24.41 0.94 4.77
CA TYR A 188 -23.81 0.56 6.04
C TYR A 188 -22.28 0.42 5.91
N SER A 189 -21.81 -0.34 4.92
CA SER A 189 -20.39 -0.68 4.76
C SER A 189 -19.53 0.56 4.51
N TRP A 190 -19.98 1.47 3.66
CA TRP A 190 -19.23 2.69 3.35
C TRP A 190 -19.21 3.65 4.56
N LYS A 191 -20.34 3.80 5.27
CA LYS A 191 -20.40 4.60 6.51
C LYS A 191 -19.51 4.00 7.59
N ARG A 192 -19.45 2.67 7.70
CA ARG A 192 -18.57 1.97 8.62
C ARG A 192 -17.10 2.20 8.27
N ALA A 193 -16.70 1.99 7.00
CA ALA A 193 -15.32 2.16 6.56
C ALA A 193 -14.82 3.60 6.71
N ALA A 194 -15.69 4.61 6.53
CA ALA A 194 -15.37 6.01 6.74
C ALA A 194 -15.30 6.41 8.22
N ASN A 195 -15.94 5.66 9.11
CA ASN A 195 -16.03 6.00 10.54
C ASN A 195 -14.65 5.83 11.22
N PRO A 196 -14.12 6.85 11.92
CA PRO A 196 -12.87 6.77 12.67
C PRO A 196 -12.80 5.61 13.68
N GLU A 197 -13.93 5.18 14.27
CA GLU A 197 -13.98 4.04 15.20
C GLU A 197 -13.64 2.71 14.52
N THR A 198 -13.78 2.61 13.21
CA THR A 198 -13.37 1.43 12.42
C THR A 198 -11.86 1.39 12.22
N ALA A 199 -11.18 2.53 12.30
CA ALA A 199 -9.75 2.68 12.10
C ALA A 199 -9.25 2.03 10.78
N ALA A 200 -10.02 2.21 9.70
CA ALA A 200 -9.66 1.72 8.38
C ALA A 200 -8.51 2.55 7.80
N ASP A 201 -7.43 1.89 7.38
CA ASP A 201 -6.24 2.56 6.82
C ASP A 201 -6.58 3.38 5.57
N TYR A 202 -7.57 2.92 4.80
CA TYR A 202 -8.07 3.56 3.59
C TYR A 202 -9.30 4.46 3.81
N SER A 203 -9.64 4.83 5.05
CA SER A 203 -10.81 5.69 5.33
C SER A 203 -10.76 7.01 4.55
N TYR A 204 -9.56 7.54 4.29
CA TYR A 204 -9.35 8.77 3.52
C TYR A 204 -9.88 8.72 2.07
N MET A 205 -10.05 7.53 1.47
CA MET A 205 -10.64 7.40 0.13
C MET A 205 -12.10 7.85 0.07
N PHE A 206 -12.81 7.91 1.21
CA PHE A 206 -14.17 8.41 1.30
C PHE A 206 -14.25 9.93 1.41
N ASN A 207 -13.13 10.66 1.56
CA ASN A 207 -13.16 12.10 1.83
C ASN A 207 -13.68 12.95 0.65
N GLY A 208 -13.74 12.38 -0.56
CA GLY A 208 -14.42 12.96 -1.72
C GLY A 208 -15.95 12.88 -1.67
N ILE A 209 -16.51 12.08 -0.76
CA ILE A 209 -17.96 11.97 -0.54
C ILE A 209 -18.39 13.03 0.49
N ALA A 210 -19.48 13.73 0.21
CA ALA A 210 -20.00 14.76 1.09
C ALA A 210 -20.30 14.20 2.51
N GLY A 211 -20.05 15.00 3.53
CA GLY A 211 -20.33 14.63 4.92
C GLY A 211 -19.29 13.72 5.59
N TYR A 212 -18.20 13.36 4.89
CA TYR A 212 -17.09 12.61 5.50
C TYR A 212 -16.49 13.38 6.70
N PRO A 213 -16.08 12.67 7.78
CA PRO A 213 -16.22 11.24 8.03
C PRO A 213 -17.54 10.85 8.73
N ASP A 214 -18.21 11.78 9.42
CA ASP A 214 -19.27 11.49 10.39
C ASP A 214 -20.67 11.24 9.79
N ASN A 215 -20.97 11.90 8.66
CA ASN A 215 -22.29 11.88 8.03
C ASN A 215 -22.21 11.68 6.52
N LEU A 216 -21.49 10.62 6.13
CA LEU A 216 -21.25 10.29 4.72
C LEU A 216 -22.56 10.29 3.92
N ASP A 217 -22.64 11.11 2.86
CA ASP A 217 -23.84 11.26 2.05
C ASP A 217 -23.95 10.12 1.03
N VAL A 218 -24.24 8.96 1.60
CA VAL A 218 -24.53 7.70 0.92
C VAL A 218 -25.88 7.22 1.44
N THR A 219 -26.86 7.04 0.57
CA THR A 219 -28.23 6.71 0.95
C THR A 219 -28.81 5.63 0.04
N ALA A 220 -29.28 4.55 0.63
CA ALA A 220 -30.06 3.52 -0.05
C ALA A 220 -31.54 3.90 -0.15
N SER A 221 -32.20 3.54 -1.25
CA SER A 221 -33.64 3.64 -1.36
C SER A 221 -34.36 2.74 -0.35
N GLU A 222 -35.62 3.04 -0.01
CA GLU A 222 -36.39 2.25 0.95
C GLU A 222 -36.51 0.77 0.54
N ASP A 223 -36.65 0.52 -0.77
CA ASP A 223 -36.75 -0.84 -1.36
C ASP A 223 -35.37 -1.51 -1.55
N GLY A 224 -34.26 -0.81 -1.23
CA GLY A 224 -32.91 -1.32 -1.32
C GLY A 224 -32.38 -1.51 -2.76
N LYS A 225 -33.05 -0.94 -3.76
CA LYS A 225 -32.69 -1.15 -5.19
C LYS A 225 -31.73 -0.13 -5.76
N THR A 226 -31.58 1.02 -5.14
CA THR A 226 -30.64 2.06 -5.58
C THR A 226 -29.82 2.59 -4.43
N LEU A 227 -28.56 2.95 -4.75
CA LEU A 227 -27.66 3.64 -3.85
C LEU A 227 -27.33 5.01 -4.45
N THR A 228 -27.63 6.07 -3.71
CA THR A 228 -27.30 7.44 -4.07
C THR A 228 -26.07 7.89 -3.30
N VAL A 229 -25.09 8.47 -4.00
CA VAL A 229 -23.84 9.00 -3.43
C VAL A 229 -23.66 10.43 -3.90
N VAL A 230 -23.35 11.35 -2.97
CA VAL A 230 -23.09 12.74 -3.28
C VAL A 230 -21.62 13.07 -3.03
N LEU A 231 -20.93 13.56 -4.06
CA LEU A 231 -19.53 13.95 -4.02
C LEU A 231 -19.38 15.45 -3.69
N THR A 232 -18.24 15.83 -3.14
CA THR A 232 -17.86 17.25 -2.90
C THR A 232 -17.32 17.94 -4.14
N ALA A 233 -16.74 17.16 -5.08
CA ALA A 233 -16.24 17.62 -6.38
C ALA A 233 -16.38 16.47 -7.41
N PRO A 234 -16.40 16.74 -8.73
CA PRO A 234 -16.34 15.70 -9.74
C PRO A 234 -15.07 14.85 -9.58
N CYS A 235 -15.24 13.51 -9.63
CA CYS A 235 -14.16 12.56 -9.42
C CYS A 235 -14.08 11.58 -10.60
N ALA A 236 -13.01 11.67 -11.40
CA ALA A 236 -12.85 10.86 -12.61
C ALA A 236 -12.66 9.36 -12.32
N TYR A 237 -12.09 9.03 -11.17
CA TYR A 237 -11.79 7.67 -10.72
C TYR A 237 -12.82 7.09 -9.72
N PHE A 238 -14.00 7.73 -9.57
CA PHE A 238 -14.98 7.29 -8.57
C PHE A 238 -15.51 5.87 -8.81
N LEU A 239 -15.59 5.43 -10.06
CA LEU A 239 -16.00 4.06 -10.37
C LEU A 239 -14.91 3.03 -10.02
N ASP A 240 -13.64 3.41 -10.11
CA ASP A 240 -12.52 2.58 -9.64
C ASP A 240 -12.61 2.37 -8.13
N LEU A 241 -12.94 3.43 -7.36
CA LEU A 241 -13.22 3.30 -5.93
C LEU A 241 -14.39 2.34 -5.66
N ALA A 242 -15.45 2.37 -6.48
CA ALA A 242 -16.59 1.45 -6.35
C ALA A 242 -16.24 -0.02 -6.67
N ALA A 243 -15.05 -0.28 -7.23
CA ALA A 243 -14.47 -1.61 -7.49
C ALA A 243 -13.38 -1.99 -6.48
N PHE A 244 -12.97 -1.07 -5.60
CA PHE A 244 -11.88 -1.28 -4.64
C PHE A 244 -12.38 -1.97 -3.35
N PRO A 245 -11.61 -2.89 -2.73
CA PRO A 245 -12.06 -3.72 -1.61
C PRO A 245 -12.64 -2.95 -0.41
N THR A 246 -12.08 -1.80 -0.05
CA THR A 246 -12.58 -0.99 1.08
C THR A 246 -14.03 -0.51 0.86
N PHE A 247 -14.50 -0.47 -0.39
CA PHE A 247 -15.87 -0.13 -0.78
C PHE A 247 -16.79 -1.37 -0.94
N TYR A 248 -16.31 -2.58 -0.63
CA TYR A 248 -17.14 -3.78 -0.72
C TYR A 248 -18.19 -3.83 0.39
N ALA A 249 -19.33 -4.44 0.06
CA ALA A 249 -20.37 -4.67 1.06
C ALA A 249 -19.96 -5.75 2.07
N VAL A 250 -20.19 -5.47 3.36
CA VAL A 250 -20.05 -6.40 4.48
C VAL A 250 -21.36 -6.46 5.27
N LYS A 251 -21.69 -7.62 5.81
CA LYS A 251 -23.00 -7.82 6.47
C LYS A 251 -22.99 -7.26 7.90
N GLN A 252 -23.82 -6.25 8.16
CA GLN A 252 -23.92 -5.58 9.47
C GLN A 252 -24.12 -6.57 10.62
N GLU A 253 -25.08 -7.48 10.50
CA GLU A 253 -25.40 -8.45 11.55
C GLU A 253 -24.20 -9.34 11.90
N THR A 254 -23.40 -9.76 10.90
CA THR A 254 -22.21 -10.58 11.11
C THR A 254 -21.15 -9.83 11.91
N ILE A 255 -20.95 -8.54 11.61
CA ILE A 255 -19.97 -7.69 12.29
C ILE A 255 -20.38 -7.41 13.72
N GLU A 256 -21.60 -6.88 13.90
CA GLU A 256 -22.04 -6.37 15.20
C GLU A 256 -22.37 -7.47 16.20
N SER A 257 -22.61 -8.71 15.74
CA SER A 257 -22.82 -9.87 16.61
C SER A 257 -21.52 -10.62 16.96
N ALA A 258 -20.39 -10.25 16.37
CA ALA A 258 -19.14 -10.94 16.61
C ALA A 258 -18.64 -10.74 18.05
N GLU A 259 -18.16 -11.82 18.66
CA GLU A 259 -17.55 -11.77 20.00
C GLU A 259 -16.30 -10.87 19.96
N GLY A 260 -16.23 -9.92 20.87
CA GLY A 260 -15.14 -8.95 20.95
C GLY A 260 -15.28 -7.72 20.05
N TYR A 261 -16.36 -7.61 19.25
CA TYR A 261 -16.64 -6.39 18.48
C TYR A 261 -16.87 -5.19 19.40
N LEU A 262 -17.71 -5.33 20.43
CA LEU A 262 -17.96 -4.30 21.44
C LEU A 262 -17.22 -4.60 22.74
N GLY A 263 -16.73 -3.56 23.39
CA GLY A 263 -16.23 -3.59 24.75
C GLY A 263 -17.35 -3.63 25.79
N ASP A 264 -16.98 -3.80 27.07
CA ASP A 264 -17.92 -3.82 28.21
C ASP A 264 -18.71 -2.50 28.38
N ASP A 265 -18.18 -1.41 27.85
CA ASP A 265 -18.81 -0.07 27.85
C ASP A 265 -19.70 0.20 26.64
N GLY A 266 -19.78 -0.74 25.70
CA GLY A 266 -20.55 -0.66 24.47
C GLY A 266 -19.87 0.12 23.33
N SER A 267 -18.61 0.52 23.49
CA SER A 267 -17.79 1.09 22.40
C SER A 267 -17.27 0.00 21.48
N VAL A 268 -16.96 0.34 20.22
CA VAL A 268 -16.29 -0.56 19.28
C VAL A 268 -14.88 -0.81 19.80
N GLN A 269 -14.55 -2.06 20.09
CA GLN A 269 -13.24 -2.47 20.61
C GLN A 269 -12.37 -3.15 19.54
N ASN A 270 -12.95 -4.06 18.78
CA ASN A 270 -12.26 -4.72 17.67
C ASN A 270 -13.18 -4.75 16.45
N PRO A 271 -13.07 -3.78 15.54
CA PRO A 271 -13.91 -3.71 14.35
C PRO A 271 -13.75 -4.92 13.41
N GLY A 272 -12.58 -5.59 13.43
CA GLY A 272 -12.27 -6.77 12.63
C GLY A 272 -12.60 -8.12 13.30
N ALA A 273 -13.17 -8.14 14.50
CA ALA A 273 -13.42 -9.37 15.28
C ALA A 273 -14.16 -10.47 14.52
N TRP A 274 -15.05 -10.08 13.61
CA TRP A 274 -15.88 -11.00 12.82
C TRP A 274 -15.13 -11.83 11.75
N ALA A 275 -13.93 -11.40 11.35
CA ALA A 275 -13.16 -11.96 10.26
C ALA A 275 -11.80 -12.55 10.72
N LEU A 276 -11.69 -12.94 12.00
CA LEU A 276 -10.49 -13.57 12.56
C LEU A 276 -10.44 -15.08 12.37
N GLU A 277 -11.55 -15.69 12.01
CA GLU A 277 -11.70 -17.13 11.81
C GLU A 277 -12.56 -17.42 10.58
N ALA A 278 -12.49 -18.65 10.05
CA ALA A 278 -13.33 -19.08 8.95
C ALA A 278 -14.82 -19.14 9.32
N GLY A 279 -15.69 -19.06 8.31
CA GLY A 279 -17.14 -19.24 8.46
C GLY A 279 -17.93 -17.95 8.52
N PHE A 280 -17.33 -16.81 8.35
CA PHE A 280 -18.05 -15.53 8.24
C PHE A 280 -18.85 -15.45 6.93
N VAL A 281 -19.92 -14.64 6.97
CA VAL A 281 -20.78 -14.41 5.81
C VAL A 281 -20.07 -13.49 4.80
N SER A 282 -20.08 -13.89 3.54
CA SER A 282 -19.47 -13.18 2.42
C SER A 282 -20.44 -13.04 1.24
N SER A 283 -20.05 -12.40 0.16
CA SER A 283 -20.94 -12.11 -0.98
C SER A 283 -20.38 -12.48 -2.34
N GLY A 284 -19.08 -12.80 -2.42
CA GLY A 284 -18.36 -13.10 -3.65
C GLY A 284 -18.53 -14.54 -4.14
N ALA A 285 -17.70 -14.92 -5.11
CA ALA A 285 -17.75 -16.24 -5.75
C ALA A 285 -17.40 -17.38 -4.79
N TYR A 286 -16.61 -17.12 -3.77
CA TYR A 286 -16.17 -18.10 -2.79
C TYR A 286 -16.38 -17.60 -1.36
N THR A 287 -16.44 -18.55 -0.42
CA THR A 287 -16.60 -18.32 1.04
C THR A 287 -15.50 -19.04 1.77
N LEU A 288 -14.84 -18.41 2.72
CA LEU A 288 -13.83 -19.05 3.57
C LEU A 288 -14.49 -20.05 4.51
N THR A 289 -14.20 -21.35 4.34
CA THR A 289 -14.80 -22.44 5.11
C THR A 289 -13.85 -23.10 6.09
N GLU A 290 -12.53 -23.04 5.83
CA GLU A 290 -11.51 -23.55 6.75
C GLU A 290 -10.32 -22.59 6.77
N TRP A 291 -9.79 -22.34 7.96
CA TRP A 291 -8.57 -21.57 8.16
C TRP A 291 -7.73 -22.23 9.25
N LYS A 292 -6.60 -22.72 8.87
CA LYS A 292 -5.56 -23.20 9.77
C LYS A 292 -4.43 -22.19 9.72
N HIS A 293 -4.39 -21.33 10.72
CA HIS A 293 -3.45 -20.23 10.80
C HIS A 293 -2.01 -20.68 10.56
N ASN A 294 -1.30 -19.94 9.72
CA ASN A 294 0.07 -20.22 9.27
C ASN A 294 0.26 -21.58 8.54
N GLU A 295 -0.83 -22.20 8.08
CA GLU A 295 -0.76 -23.48 7.37
C GLU A 295 -1.56 -23.44 6.07
N SER A 296 -2.88 -23.22 6.14
CA SER A 296 -3.75 -23.31 4.97
C SER A 296 -5.09 -22.61 5.13
N MET A 297 -5.68 -22.23 3.99
CA MET A 297 -7.07 -21.74 3.91
C MET A 297 -7.82 -22.51 2.83
N VAL A 298 -9.12 -22.78 3.07
CA VAL A 298 -10.01 -23.36 2.06
C VAL A 298 -11.18 -22.43 1.83
N TYR A 299 -11.31 -21.99 0.59
CA TYR A 299 -12.47 -21.27 0.09
C TYR A 299 -13.34 -22.22 -0.72
N THR A 300 -14.64 -22.23 -0.43
CA THR A 300 -15.63 -23.06 -1.12
C THR A 300 -16.55 -22.18 -1.94
N LYS A 301 -16.94 -22.64 -3.13
CA LYS A 301 -17.88 -21.96 -4.01
C LYS A 301 -19.14 -21.53 -3.27
N ASN A 302 -19.49 -20.27 -3.43
CA ASN A 302 -20.72 -19.70 -2.90
C ASN A 302 -21.89 -19.96 -3.88
N PRO A 303 -22.85 -20.83 -3.52
CA PRO A 303 -23.97 -21.13 -4.42
C PRO A 303 -24.96 -19.97 -4.58
N TYR A 304 -24.87 -18.95 -3.75
CA TYR A 304 -25.71 -17.75 -3.78
C TYR A 304 -25.06 -16.57 -4.50
N TYR A 305 -23.83 -16.72 -4.97
CA TYR A 305 -23.17 -15.70 -5.77
C TYR A 305 -23.99 -15.44 -7.04
N TRP A 306 -24.15 -14.18 -7.44
CA TRP A 306 -25.02 -13.81 -8.55
C TRP A 306 -24.63 -14.46 -9.88
N ASP A 307 -23.35 -14.76 -10.07
CA ASP A 307 -22.80 -15.44 -11.26
C ASP A 307 -22.32 -16.86 -10.96
N ALA A 308 -22.90 -17.52 -9.98
CA ALA A 308 -22.47 -18.86 -9.53
C ALA A 308 -22.48 -19.92 -10.66
N GLU A 309 -23.31 -19.76 -11.70
CA GLU A 309 -23.36 -20.69 -12.85
C GLU A 309 -22.04 -20.69 -13.64
N ASN A 310 -21.32 -19.57 -13.65
CA ASN A 310 -20.04 -19.40 -14.35
C ASN A 310 -18.82 -19.78 -13.49
N VAL A 311 -18.95 -19.89 -12.18
CA VAL A 311 -17.90 -20.39 -11.29
C VAL A 311 -17.77 -21.91 -11.46
N LYS A 312 -16.61 -22.38 -11.94
CA LYS A 312 -16.37 -23.78 -12.30
C LYS A 312 -15.70 -24.60 -11.22
N LEU A 313 -14.81 -23.97 -10.43
CA LEU A 313 -14.12 -24.62 -9.33
C LEU A 313 -15.01 -24.66 -8.09
N GLU A 314 -15.03 -25.81 -7.41
CA GLU A 314 -15.76 -25.98 -6.15
C GLU A 314 -14.93 -25.46 -4.95
N THR A 315 -13.59 -25.56 -5.05
CA THR A 315 -12.69 -25.12 -3.97
C THR A 315 -11.43 -24.44 -4.49
N LEU A 316 -10.98 -23.43 -3.74
CA LEU A 316 -9.63 -22.86 -3.78
C LEU A 316 -8.93 -23.30 -2.48
N GLU A 317 -7.83 -24.03 -2.59
CA GLU A 317 -7.06 -24.55 -1.46
C GLU A 317 -5.71 -23.82 -1.40
N PHE A 318 -5.55 -22.92 -0.45
CA PHE A 318 -4.35 -22.08 -0.29
C PHE A 318 -3.36 -22.74 0.68
N MET A 319 -2.11 -22.85 0.26
CA MET A 319 -0.97 -23.06 1.14
C MET A 319 -0.52 -21.67 1.65
N LEU A 320 -0.41 -21.51 2.96
CA LEU A 320 0.12 -20.30 3.59
C LEU A 320 1.61 -20.52 3.89
N SER A 321 2.48 -19.80 3.22
CA SER A 321 3.93 -19.92 3.39
C SER A 321 4.64 -18.67 2.90
N ALA A 322 5.74 -18.31 3.57
CA ALA A 322 6.71 -17.31 3.13
C ALA A 322 8.01 -17.95 2.58
N ASP A 323 8.11 -19.28 2.56
CA ASP A 323 9.28 -20.02 2.09
C ASP A 323 9.18 -20.29 0.58
N ASP A 324 9.77 -19.42 -0.23
CA ASP A 324 9.76 -19.49 -1.69
C ASP A 324 10.27 -20.85 -2.21
N THR A 325 11.26 -21.46 -1.54
CA THR A 325 11.82 -22.76 -1.92
C THR A 325 10.80 -23.87 -1.69
N ALA A 326 10.09 -23.86 -0.56
CA ALA A 326 9.04 -24.83 -0.26
C ALA A 326 7.85 -24.67 -1.21
N ILE A 327 7.45 -23.44 -1.51
CA ILE A 327 6.37 -23.12 -2.46
C ILE A 327 6.72 -23.64 -3.86
N TYR A 328 7.91 -23.34 -4.36
CA TYR A 328 8.37 -23.78 -5.68
C TYR A 328 8.54 -25.30 -5.76
N ALA A 329 9.01 -25.96 -4.69
CA ALA A 329 9.08 -27.41 -4.62
C ALA A 329 7.69 -28.05 -4.68
N ALA A 330 6.68 -27.49 -3.98
CA ALA A 330 5.30 -27.95 -4.01
C ALA A 330 4.66 -27.76 -5.41
N TYR A 331 4.96 -26.67 -6.10
CA TYR A 331 4.56 -26.50 -7.49
C TYR A 331 5.18 -27.56 -8.40
N ASN A 332 6.49 -27.78 -8.30
CA ASN A 332 7.20 -28.76 -9.14
C ASN A 332 6.77 -30.21 -8.89
N SER A 333 6.43 -30.57 -7.64
CA SER A 333 5.90 -31.91 -7.30
C SER A 333 4.45 -32.11 -7.78
N GLY A 334 3.74 -31.03 -8.12
CA GLY A 334 2.32 -31.06 -8.51
C GLY A 334 1.37 -31.00 -7.32
N ASP A 335 1.84 -30.56 -6.14
CA ASP A 335 1.01 -30.29 -4.98
C ASP A 335 0.32 -28.91 -5.07
N LEU A 336 0.90 -27.97 -5.83
CA LEU A 336 0.30 -26.69 -6.18
C LEU A 336 0.12 -26.55 -7.69
N ASP A 337 -0.94 -25.86 -8.09
CA ASP A 337 -1.32 -25.59 -9.47
C ASP A 337 -1.01 -24.15 -9.89
N PHE A 338 -0.98 -23.23 -8.90
CA PHE A 338 -0.69 -21.80 -9.06
C PHE A 338 0.17 -21.32 -7.88
N ILE A 339 1.20 -20.51 -8.15
CA ILE A 339 2.03 -19.87 -7.13
C ILE A 339 2.33 -18.42 -7.51
N ASP A 340 2.35 -17.55 -6.51
CA ASP A 340 2.55 -16.10 -6.66
C ASP A 340 3.96 -15.64 -6.32
N THR A 341 4.90 -16.56 -6.19
CA THR A 341 6.31 -16.30 -5.93
C THR A 341 7.17 -17.44 -6.44
N VAL A 342 8.44 -17.17 -6.71
CA VAL A 342 9.47 -18.15 -7.05
C VAL A 342 10.78 -17.77 -6.36
N PRO A 343 11.67 -18.73 -6.04
CA PRO A 343 12.99 -18.40 -5.52
C PRO A 343 13.79 -17.54 -6.50
N ASN A 344 14.48 -16.55 -5.97
CA ASN A 344 15.28 -15.62 -6.76
C ASN A 344 16.27 -16.34 -7.69
N ASP A 345 16.94 -17.38 -7.21
CA ASP A 345 17.94 -18.15 -7.97
C ASP A 345 17.34 -18.93 -9.15
N GLU A 346 16.02 -19.12 -9.17
CA GLU A 346 15.34 -19.87 -10.24
C GLU A 346 14.86 -18.96 -11.39
N ILE A 347 14.72 -17.65 -11.18
CA ILE A 347 14.09 -16.72 -12.13
C ILE A 347 14.74 -16.81 -13.51
N GLN A 348 16.08 -16.80 -13.59
CA GLN A 348 16.79 -16.86 -14.87
C GLN A 348 16.48 -18.13 -15.66
N SER A 349 16.30 -19.25 -14.97
CA SER A 349 15.94 -20.53 -15.59
C SER A 349 14.48 -20.58 -16.04
N LEU A 350 13.63 -19.72 -15.50
CA LEU A 350 12.19 -19.65 -15.74
C LEU A 350 11.78 -18.69 -16.85
N LEU A 351 12.65 -17.77 -17.27
CA LEU A 351 12.30 -16.74 -18.27
C LEU A 351 11.75 -17.29 -19.59
N GLU A 352 12.14 -18.50 -19.98
CA GLU A 352 11.63 -19.18 -21.19
C GLU A 352 10.58 -20.26 -20.87
N ASN A 353 10.20 -20.43 -19.59
CA ASN A 353 9.21 -21.42 -19.18
C ASN A 353 7.81 -20.88 -19.47
N PRO A 354 6.96 -21.59 -20.25
CA PRO A 354 5.62 -21.11 -20.57
C PRO A 354 4.67 -21.05 -19.36
N ASP A 355 5.01 -21.72 -18.26
CA ASP A 355 4.23 -21.66 -17.01
C ASP A 355 4.57 -20.40 -16.17
N PHE A 356 5.67 -19.70 -16.50
CA PHE A 356 6.12 -18.50 -15.80
C PHE A 356 5.62 -17.25 -16.50
N HIS A 357 4.94 -16.40 -15.77
CA HIS A 357 4.32 -15.18 -16.28
C HIS A 357 4.93 -13.96 -15.60
N ILE A 358 5.15 -12.91 -16.40
CA ILE A 358 5.56 -11.58 -15.96
C ILE A 358 4.49 -10.61 -16.40
N VAL A 359 3.96 -9.80 -15.49
CA VAL A 359 2.89 -8.82 -15.74
C VAL A 359 3.31 -7.46 -15.20
N ASP A 360 3.29 -6.43 -16.05
CA ASP A 360 3.58 -5.07 -15.61
C ASP A 360 2.49 -4.57 -14.65
N GLN A 361 2.92 -3.85 -13.60
CA GLN A 361 2.04 -3.25 -12.60
C GLN A 361 2.27 -1.75 -12.50
N LEU A 362 1.22 -1.01 -12.16
CA LEU A 362 1.32 0.40 -11.82
C LEU A 362 1.78 0.54 -10.37
N GLY A 363 3.08 0.41 -10.13
CA GLY A 363 3.60 0.46 -8.78
C GLY A 363 5.11 0.71 -8.71
N THR A 364 5.56 1.07 -7.52
CA THR A 364 6.95 1.39 -7.24
C THR A 364 7.41 0.64 -5.99
N TYR A 365 8.50 -0.11 -6.13
CA TYR A 365 9.28 -0.61 -4.99
C TYR A 365 10.18 0.50 -4.50
N TYR A 366 10.13 0.78 -3.20
CA TYR A 366 10.91 1.85 -2.60
C TYR A 366 11.37 1.51 -1.18
N ILE A 367 12.31 2.27 -0.70
CA ILE A 367 12.73 2.29 0.69
C ILE A 367 12.16 3.56 1.31
N CYS A 368 11.66 3.49 2.54
CA CYS A 368 11.19 4.66 3.25
C CYS A 368 11.90 4.87 4.59
N PHE A 369 12.04 6.14 4.97
CA PHE A 369 12.59 6.55 6.25
C PHE A 369 11.48 7.00 7.19
N ASN A 370 11.54 6.59 8.45
CA ASN A 370 10.72 7.20 9.48
C ASN A 370 11.28 8.59 9.80
N VAL A 371 10.47 9.65 9.59
CA VAL A 371 10.91 11.04 9.87
C VAL A 371 11.23 11.28 11.34
N LYS A 372 10.69 10.43 12.24
CA LYS A 372 10.86 10.51 13.70
C LYS A 372 12.00 9.64 14.22
N SER A 373 12.74 8.96 13.33
CA SER A 373 13.87 8.12 13.75
C SER A 373 14.95 8.92 14.47
N ASP A 374 15.51 8.32 15.52
CA ASP A 374 16.67 8.85 16.26
C ASP A 374 17.92 9.01 15.35
N LEU A 375 17.94 8.37 14.18
CA LEU A 375 18.98 8.55 13.16
C LEU A 375 19.16 10.03 12.77
N PHE A 376 18.08 10.81 12.81
CA PHE A 376 18.07 12.23 12.45
C PHE A 376 18.12 13.15 13.69
N ALA A 377 18.35 12.63 14.88
CA ALA A 377 18.39 13.41 16.12
C ALA A 377 19.43 14.55 16.05
N GLY A 378 18.99 15.76 16.38
CA GLY A 378 19.83 16.97 16.37
C GLY A 378 20.16 17.53 14.99
N LYS A 379 19.54 17.02 13.92
CA LYS A 379 19.62 17.58 12.56
C LYS A 379 18.51 18.59 12.33
N THR A 380 18.76 19.55 11.44
CA THR A 380 17.69 20.36 10.85
C THR A 380 16.92 19.55 9.82
N VAL A 381 15.75 20.03 9.40
CA VAL A 381 14.95 19.42 8.31
C VAL A 381 15.79 19.24 7.04
N GLU A 382 16.54 20.27 6.65
CA GLU A 382 17.42 20.23 5.48
C GLU A 382 18.55 19.19 5.64
N GLN A 383 19.24 19.17 6.78
CA GLN A 383 20.29 18.20 7.04
C GLN A 383 19.79 16.75 7.03
N ALA A 384 18.59 16.50 7.58
CA ALA A 384 17.97 15.20 7.54
C ALA A 384 17.58 14.79 6.12
N ALA A 385 17.06 15.73 5.32
CA ALA A 385 16.78 15.49 3.90
C ALA A 385 18.06 15.18 3.11
N ASP A 386 19.14 15.93 3.34
CA ASP A 386 20.46 15.70 2.73
C ASP A 386 20.98 14.28 3.06
N MET A 387 20.85 13.84 4.32
CA MET A 387 21.23 12.47 4.71
C MET A 387 20.46 11.41 3.92
N ARG A 388 19.14 11.54 3.84
CA ARG A 388 18.28 10.57 3.12
C ARG A 388 18.57 10.57 1.62
N LYS A 389 18.73 11.75 1.01
CA LYS A 389 19.14 11.90 -0.40
C LYS A 389 20.54 11.31 -0.65
N ALA A 390 21.47 11.46 0.29
CA ALA A 390 22.79 10.85 0.19
C ALA A 390 22.71 9.32 0.17
N PHE A 391 21.91 8.72 1.06
CA PHE A 391 21.74 7.26 1.05
C PHE A 391 21.13 6.78 -0.27
N SER A 392 20.14 7.51 -0.82
CA SER A 392 19.56 7.20 -2.12
C SER A 392 20.59 7.20 -3.27
N LYS A 393 21.55 8.16 -3.26
CA LYS A 393 22.60 8.28 -4.27
C LYS A 393 23.62 7.14 -4.25
N LEU A 394 23.74 6.42 -3.15
CA LEU A 394 24.69 5.30 -2.99
C LEU A 394 24.14 3.97 -3.49
N ILE A 395 22.82 3.84 -3.67
CA ILE A 395 22.18 2.57 -4.01
C ILE A 395 22.35 2.27 -5.51
N ASP A 396 22.96 1.12 -5.81
CA ASP A 396 23.07 0.60 -7.17
C ASP A 396 21.77 -0.12 -7.58
N ARG A 397 20.83 0.65 -8.11
CA ARG A 397 19.52 0.16 -8.54
C ARG A 397 19.59 -0.82 -9.68
N GLN A 398 20.52 -0.60 -10.62
CA GLN A 398 20.71 -1.52 -11.75
C GLN A 398 21.21 -2.87 -11.27
N TYR A 399 22.16 -2.90 -10.34
CA TYR A 399 22.63 -4.15 -9.74
C TYR A 399 21.50 -4.92 -9.04
N ILE A 400 20.65 -4.23 -8.29
CA ILE A 400 19.47 -4.84 -7.65
C ILE A 400 18.54 -5.45 -8.71
N ILE A 401 18.23 -4.73 -9.78
CA ILE A 401 17.37 -5.21 -10.87
C ILE A 401 18.00 -6.44 -11.54
N ASP A 402 19.29 -6.41 -11.87
CA ASP A 402 19.97 -7.47 -12.60
C ASP A 402 20.18 -8.73 -11.79
N THR A 403 20.35 -8.60 -10.47
CA THR A 403 20.70 -9.73 -9.58
C THR A 403 19.55 -10.24 -8.74
N VAL A 404 18.61 -9.38 -8.37
CA VAL A 404 17.44 -9.75 -7.55
C VAL A 404 16.15 -9.70 -8.37
N GLY A 405 15.84 -8.61 -9.02
CA GLY A 405 14.62 -8.45 -9.83
C GLY A 405 14.54 -9.43 -10.99
N GLN A 406 15.49 -9.38 -11.89
CA GLN A 406 15.74 -10.30 -13.01
C GLN A 406 14.62 -10.43 -14.06
N THR A 407 13.52 -9.71 -13.93
CA THR A 407 12.32 -9.83 -14.78
C THR A 407 12.07 -8.59 -15.65
N GLY A 408 13.12 -7.76 -15.83
CA GLY A 408 13.07 -6.61 -16.73
C GLY A 408 12.45 -5.36 -16.11
N GLN A 409 12.47 -5.27 -14.79
CA GLN A 409 12.08 -4.03 -14.07
C GLN A 409 12.90 -2.84 -14.58
N LYS A 410 12.32 -1.65 -14.49
CA LYS A 410 13.02 -0.40 -14.81
C LYS A 410 13.38 0.34 -13.53
N ILE A 411 14.51 1.05 -13.55
CA ILE A 411 14.90 1.93 -12.44
C ILE A 411 13.81 2.96 -12.18
N ALA A 412 13.40 3.09 -10.93
CA ALA A 412 12.45 4.12 -10.52
C ALA A 412 13.19 5.41 -10.16
N THR A 413 12.97 6.45 -10.94
CA THR A 413 13.55 7.80 -10.78
C THR A 413 12.60 8.76 -10.06
N THR A 414 11.34 8.37 -9.91
CA THR A 414 10.28 9.05 -9.16
C THR A 414 9.46 8.04 -8.36
N PHE A 415 8.58 8.54 -7.48
CA PHE A 415 7.65 7.69 -6.74
C PHE A 415 6.44 7.26 -7.60
N ILE A 416 5.90 8.16 -8.42
CA ILE A 416 4.78 7.84 -9.32
C ILE A 416 5.29 7.01 -10.50
N PRO A 417 4.71 5.79 -10.76
CA PRO A 417 5.23 4.88 -11.76
C PRO A 417 4.97 5.33 -13.20
N GLU A 418 5.76 4.77 -14.12
CA GLU A 418 5.52 4.90 -15.55
C GLU A 418 4.15 4.33 -15.94
N GLY A 419 3.50 4.94 -16.93
CA GLY A 419 2.21 4.50 -17.45
C GLY A 419 1.00 4.98 -16.67
N MET A 420 1.19 5.67 -15.54
CA MET A 420 0.09 6.31 -14.82
C MET A 420 -0.47 7.47 -15.63
N ALA A 421 -1.80 7.55 -15.77
CA ALA A 421 -2.47 8.63 -16.46
C ALA A 421 -2.29 9.95 -15.71
N ASP A 422 -2.23 11.08 -16.44
CA ASP A 422 -2.17 12.44 -15.85
C ASP A 422 -3.55 12.98 -15.42
N GLY A 423 -4.63 12.27 -15.79
CA GLY A 423 -6.01 12.74 -15.64
C GLY A 423 -6.43 13.77 -16.68
N ASN A 424 -5.55 14.11 -17.63
CA ASN A 424 -5.79 15.09 -18.69
C ASN A 424 -5.64 14.51 -20.12
N GLY A 425 -5.49 13.20 -20.23
CA GLY A 425 -5.45 12.45 -21.50
C GLY A 425 -4.03 12.07 -21.96
N GLY A 426 -3.01 12.28 -21.14
CA GLY A 426 -1.63 11.84 -21.33
C GLY A 426 -1.15 10.91 -20.23
N VAL A 427 0.16 10.92 -20.00
CA VAL A 427 0.84 10.17 -18.93
C VAL A 427 1.56 11.13 -18.01
N PHE A 428 1.45 10.92 -16.70
CA PHE A 428 1.98 11.81 -15.68
C PHE A 428 3.51 11.92 -15.73
N LYS A 429 4.20 10.82 -15.98
CA LYS A 429 5.66 10.82 -16.07
C LYS A 429 6.14 11.22 -17.48
N ALA A 430 6.00 12.50 -17.78
CA ALA A 430 6.44 13.13 -19.03
C ALA A 430 6.97 14.55 -18.77
N ASN A 431 7.87 15.03 -19.65
CA ASN A 431 8.18 16.47 -19.72
C ASN A 431 7.27 17.09 -20.78
N ASP A 432 6.51 18.10 -20.40
CA ASP A 432 5.57 18.81 -21.26
C ASP A 432 5.45 20.29 -20.90
N ASP A 433 4.38 20.94 -21.35
CA ASP A 433 4.12 22.36 -21.07
C ASP A 433 3.67 22.60 -19.60
N ALA A 434 3.17 21.57 -18.90
CA ALA A 434 2.71 21.66 -17.52
C ALA A 434 3.87 21.51 -16.53
N TYR A 435 4.82 20.60 -16.84
CA TYR A 435 5.91 20.28 -15.93
C TYR A 435 7.17 19.76 -16.63
N THR A 436 8.33 20.02 -16.01
CA THR A 436 9.62 19.45 -16.40
C THR A 436 10.31 18.93 -15.16
N PHE A 437 10.63 17.64 -15.15
CA PHE A 437 11.32 17.00 -14.02
C PHE A 437 12.71 17.60 -13.77
N PRO A 438 13.18 17.65 -12.50
CA PRO A 438 14.51 18.14 -12.13
C PRO A 438 15.63 17.46 -12.91
N ASP A 439 15.56 16.14 -13.11
CA ASP A 439 16.34 15.42 -14.09
C ASP A 439 15.47 15.15 -15.33
N ALA A 440 15.62 16.01 -16.34
CA ALA A 440 14.78 15.94 -17.53
C ALA A 440 15.08 14.73 -18.43
N GLU A 441 16.27 14.11 -18.33
CA GLU A 441 16.65 12.92 -19.08
C GLU A 441 16.11 11.66 -18.44
N ALA A 442 16.26 11.53 -17.12
CA ALA A 442 15.74 10.42 -16.35
C ALA A 442 14.23 10.54 -16.06
N LEU A 443 13.59 11.67 -16.39
CA LEU A 443 12.19 11.97 -16.03
C LEU A 443 11.96 11.77 -14.53
N GLY A 444 12.76 12.41 -13.67
CA GLY A 444 12.68 12.14 -12.25
C GLY A 444 13.49 13.08 -11.36
N TYR A 445 13.72 12.62 -10.13
CA TYR A 445 14.43 13.33 -9.06
C TYR A 445 15.81 12.73 -8.78
N TYR A 446 16.03 11.49 -9.20
CA TYR A 446 17.27 10.76 -9.00
C TYR A 446 17.79 10.29 -10.36
N GLY A 447 19.10 10.40 -10.55
CA GLY A 447 19.78 9.77 -11.67
C GLY A 447 19.77 8.25 -11.53
N GLU A 448 19.98 7.57 -12.65
CA GLU A 448 20.04 6.09 -12.69
C GLU A 448 21.35 5.53 -12.15
N GLU A 449 22.43 6.33 -12.15
CA GLU A 449 23.76 5.91 -11.75
C GLU A 449 24.06 6.24 -10.28
N VAL A 450 24.96 5.44 -9.68
CA VAL A 450 25.49 5.69 -8.32
C VAL A 450 26.33 6.96 -8.32
N ASP A 451 26.04 7.88 -7.38
CA ASP A 451 26.75 9.15 -7.20
C ASP A 451 27.37 9.24 -5.80
N THR A 452 28.51 8.54 -5.63
CA THR A 452 29.23 8.51 -4.35
C THR A 452 29.78 9.88 -3.94
N GLU A 453 30.27 10.70 -4.90
CA GLU A 453 30.83 12.02 -4.61
C GLU A 453 29.71 12.95 -4.11
N GLY A 454 28.56 13.01 -4.80
CA GLY A 454 27.42 13.80 -4.39
C GLY A 454 26.83 13.34 -3.06
N ALA A 455 26.83 12.03 -2.77
CA ALA A 455 26.41 11.50 -1.47
C ALA A 455 27.31 11.99 -0.33
N ILE A 456 28.64 11.94 -0.51
CA ILE A 456 29.61 12.43 0.48
C ILE A 456 29.45 13.95 0.70
N GLU A 457 29.20 14.72 -0.34
CA GLU A 457 28.97 16.18 -0.23
C GLU A 457 27.72 16.48 0.62
N LEU A 458 26.60 15.78 0.37
CA LEU A 458 25.38 15.90 1.15
C LEU A 458 25.57 15.49 2.62
N LEU A 459 26.30 14.41 2.89
CA LEU A 459 26.61 13.99 4.27
C LEU A 459 27.52 15.01 4.97
N LYS A 460 28.46 15.62 4.27
CA LYS A 460 29.27 16.72 4.83
C LYS A 460 28.43 17.95 5.17
N SER A 461 27.45 18.31 4.31
CA SER A 461 26.51 19.39 4.62
C SER A 461 25.66 19.08 5.86
N ALA A 462 25.32 17.81 6.06
CA ALA A 462 24.62 17.32 7.25
C ALA A 462 25.53 17.23 8.49
N GLY A 463 26.82 17.57 8.39
CA GLY A 463 27.76 17.64 9.52
C GLY A 463 28.56 16.36 9.78
N TYR A 464 28.69 15.48 8.81
CA TYR A 464 29.52 14.27 8.88
C TYR A 464 30.92 14.53 8.34
N GLU A 465 31.90 13.85 8.90
CA GLU A 465 33.31 13.98 8.53
C GLU A 465 33.76 12.74 7.74
N PHE A 466 34.65 12.96 6.77
CA PHE A 466 35.22 11.92 5.91
C PHE A 466 36.73 12.07 5.85
N ASP A 467 37.44 10.95 5.78
CA ASP A 467 38.87 10.94 5.55
C ASP A 467 39.25 11.18 4.08
N ASP A 468 40.56 11.24 3.79
CA ASP A 468 41.08 11.49 2.43
C ASP A 468 40.74 10.37 1.43
N SER A 469 40.33 9.19 1.90
CA SER A 469 39.90 8.07 1.06
C SER A 469 38.39 8.06 0.77
N GLY A 470 37.63 8.99 1.36
CA GLY A 470 36.19 9.06 1.26
C GLY A 470 35.44 8.16 2.25
N MET A 471 36.12 7.65 3.28
CA MET A 471 35.49 6.86 4.33
C MET A 471 34.96 7.74 5.46
N LEU A 472 33.77 7.41 5.95
CA LEU A 472 33.14 8.09 7.08
C LEU A 472 34.03 8.02 8.31
N SER A 473 34.23 9.17 8.97
CA SER A 473 35.04 9.27 10.18
C SER A 473 34.39 8.53 11.36
N ALA A 474 35.23 7.83 12.13
CA ALA A 474 34.77 7.22 13.39
C ALA A 474 34.30 8.24 14.44
N ASP A 475 34.61 9.53 14.28
CA ASP A 475 34.16 10.60 15.17
C ASP A 475 32.70 11.03 14.85
N THR A 476 32.21 10.74 13.63
CA THR A 476 30.83 10.99 13.20
C THR A 476 30.22 9.71 12.57
N PRO A 477 30.02 8.64 13.35
CA PRO A 477 29.51 7.38 12.81
C PRO A 477 28.04 7.49 12.41
N ILE A 478 27.66 6.70 11.41
CA ILE A 478 26.26 6.49 11.02
C ILE A 478 25.96 5.00 11.18
N SER A 479 25.00 4.67 12.03
CA SER A 479 24.51 3.31 12.22
C SER A 479 23.01 3.30 12.43
N PHE A 480 22.29 2.36 11.81
CA PHE A 480 20.83 2.23 11.88
C PHE A 480 20.36 0.82 11.50
N GLU A 481 19.06 0.58 11.69
CA GLU A 481 18.40 -0.67 11.36
C GLU A 481 17.50 -0.55 10.12
N TYR A 482 17.60 -1.52 9.23
CA TYR A 482 16.70 -1.68 8.06
C TYR A 482 15.70 -2.79 8.35
N LEU A 483 14.41 -2.47 8.32
CA LEU A 483 13.31 -3.41 8.52
C LEU A 483 12.83 -4.01 7.20
N THR A 484 12.72 -5.35 7.15
CA THR A 484 12.13 -6.10 6.04
C THR A 484 11.33 -7.31 6.54
N ASN A 485 10.45 -7.87 5.69
CA ASN A 485 9.77 -9.13 5.98
C ASN A 485 10.57 -10.35 5.47
N GLU A 486 10.10 -11.53 5.85
CA GLU A 486 10.70 -12.84 5.52
C GLU A 486 10.46 -13.24 4.06
N SER A 487 10.97 -12.47 3.13
CA SER A 487 11.00 -12.80 1.71
C SER A 487 12.45 -12.85 1.25
N SER A 488 12.84 -13.91 0.54
CA SER A 488 14.21 -14.08 0.06
C SER A 488 14.66 -12.90 -0.82
N SER A 489 13.80 -12.43 -1.72
CA SER A 489 14.09 -11.29 -2.58
C SER A 489 14.19 -9.97 -1.81
N HIS A 490 13.31 -9.72 -0.83
CA HIS A 490 13.38 -8.49 -0.03
C HIS A 490 14.61 -8.45 0.87
N ILE A 491 15.02 -9.60 1.42
CA ILE A 491 16.26 -9.73 2.19
C ILE A 491 17.46 -9.48 1.28
N ALA A 492 17.49 -10.05 0.08
CA ALA A 492 18.58 -9.85 -0.89
C ALA A 492 18.71 -8.36 -1.31
N ILE A 493 17.60 -7.65 -1.50
CA ILE A 493 17.60 -6.20 -1.76
C ILE A 493 18.21 -5.44 -0.55
N ALA A 494 17.81 -5.78 0.67
CA ALA A 494 18.36 -5.16 1.87
C ALA A 494 19.87 -5.40 2.01
N GLU A 495 20.36 -6.60 1.64
CA GLU A 495 21.78 -6.94 1.61
C GLU A 495 22.56 -6.13 0.54
N CYS A 496 21.97 -5.89 -0.63
CA CYS A 496 22.56 -5.00 -1.64
C CYS A 496 22.71 -3.58 -1.08
N VAL A 497 21.66 -3.01 -0.50
CA VAL A 497 21.68 -1.68 0.11
C VAL A 497 22.71 -1.61 1.25
N GLN A 498 22.80 -2.64 2.09
CA GLN A 498 23.80 -2.72 3.16
C GLN A 498 25.23 -2.64 2.60
N GLN A 499 25.50 -3.39 1.53
CA GLN A 499 26.82 -3.39 0.89
C GLN A 499 27.15 -2.03 0.25
N ASP A 500 26.19 -1.41 -0.42
CA ASP A 500 26.36 -0.09 -1.04
C ASP A 500 26.70 0.98 -0.01
N LEU A 501 25.95 1.03 1.11
CA LEU A 501 26.20 1.98 2.18
C LEU A 501 27.54 1.72 2.91
N ALA A 502 27.93 0.47 3.06
CA ALA A 502 29.19 0.08 3.67
C ALA A 502 30.41 0.55 2.88
N MET A 503 30.27 0.81 1.55
CA MET A 503 31.35 1.30 0.69
C MET A 503 31.98 2.62 1.18
N ILE A 504 31.22 3.44 1.90
CA ILE A 504 31.72 4.68 2.51
C ILE A 504 31.73 4.64 4.03
N GLY A 505 31.54 3.45 4.64
CA GLY A 505 31.66 3.24 6.09
C GLY A 505 30.37 3.46 6.89
N ILE A 506 29.20 3.46 6.25
CA ILE A 506 27.90 3.47 6.95
C ILE A 506 27.58 2.04 7.42
N ASP A 507 27.18 1.90 8.68
CA ASP A 507 26.84 0.62 9.30
C ASP A 507 25.31 0.44 9.34
N MET A 508 24.79 -0.45 8.49
CA MET A 508 23.37 -0.80 8.44
C MET A 508 23.19 -2.25 8.89
N THR A 509 22.31 -2.47 9.87
CA THR A 509 21.88 -3.81 10.28
C THR A 509 20.52 -4.14 9.66
N ILE A 510 20.24 -5.44 9.40
CA ILE A 510 18.97 -5.87 8.82
C ILE A 510 18.16 -6.59 9.89
N ARG A 511 16.92 -6.15 10.11
CA ARG A 511 15.93 -6.82 10.95
C ARG A 511 14.87 -7.45 10.06
N THR A 512 14.71 -8.77 10.18
CA THR A 512 13.70 -9.55 9.46
C THR A 512 12.61 -10.01 10.41
N CYS A 513 11.36 -9.94 10.01
CA CYS A 513 10.21 -10.44 10.76
C CYS A 513 9.12 -10.95 9.82
N ASP A 514 8.15 -11.68 10.37
CA ASP A 514 7.00 -12.13 9.61
C ASP A 514 6.15 -10.96 9.08
N TRP A 515 5.32 -11.25 8.06
CA TRP A 515 4.57 -10.24 7.31
C TRP A 515 3.69 -9.36 8.19
N ASN A 516 2.96 -9.95 9.13
CA ASN A 516 2.02 -9.20 9.98
C ASN A 516 2.75 -8.26 10.94
N VAL A 517 3.86 -8.74 11.54
CA VAL A 517 4.71 -7.90 12.40
C VAL A 517 5.33 -6.77 11.58
N PHE A 518 5.81 -7.08 10.37
CA PHE A 518 6.37 -6.08 9.47
C PHE A 518 5.38 -4.96 9.14
N LEU A 519 4.15 -5.29 8.74
CA LEU A 519 3.12 -4.31 8.44
C LEU A 519 2.81 -3.42 9.66
N ASN A 520 2.61 -4.04 10.82
CA ASN A 520 2.26 -3.31 12.04
C ASN A 520 3.41 -2.44 12.55
N ASP A 521 4.65 -2.93 12.53
CA ASP A 521 5.84 -2.14 12.92
C ASP A 521 6.03 -0.94 12.00
N ARG A 522 5.87 -1.12 10.69
CA ARG A 522 5.98 -0.04 9.70
C ARG A 522 4.92 1.03 9.93
N LYS A 523 3.64 0.65 10.07
CA LYS A 523 2.54 1.58 10.35
C LYS A 523 2.68 2.31 11.67
N ALA A 524 3.23 1.65 12.69
CA ALA A 524 3.48 2.25 14.00
C ALA A 524 4.75 3.13 14.03
N GLY A 525 5.57 3.14 12.98
CA GLY A 525 6.84 3.86 12.94
C GLY A 525 7.94 3.21 13.79
N ASN A 526 7.89 1.90 14.04
CA ASN A 526 8.88 1.16 14.83
C ASN A 526 10.08 0.72 13.97
N TYR A 527 10.68 1.65 13.24
CA TYR A 527 11.80 1.41 12.33
C TYR A 527 12.57 2.70 12.04
N ASP A 528 13.83 2.59 11.63
CA ASP A 528 14.61 3.70 11.08
C ASP A 528 14.40 3.82 9.58
N ILE A 529 14.71 2.73 8.86
CA ILE A 529 14.48 2.54 7.42
C ILE A 529 13.70 1.23 7.25
N ALA A 530 12.78 1.22 6.29
CA ALA A 530 12.06 0.00 5.93
C ALA A 530 11.95 -0.15 4.41
N ARG A 531 11.93 -1.42 3.96
CA ARG A 531 11.44 -1.67 2.61
C ARG A 531 9.96 -1.27 2.54
N ASN A 532 9.52 -0.84 1.40
CA ASN A 532 8.12 -0.58 1.12
C ASN A 532 7.82 -0.83 -0.35
N GLY A 533 6.55 -0.80 -0.70
CA GLY A 533 6.08 -0.86 -2.06
C GLY A 533 4.65 -0.36 -2.11
N TRP A 534 4.32 0.32 -3.16
CA TRP A 534 2.95 0.73 -3.43
C TRP A 534 2.59 0.39 -4.86
N ILE A 535 1.56 -0.42 -5.01
CA ILE A 535 0.91 -0.69 -6.27
C ILE A 535 -0.37 0.14 -6.26
N ALA A 536 -0.59 0.91 -7.32
CA ALA A 536 -1.73 1.80 -7.38
C ALA A 536 -3.06 1.05 -7.22
N ASP A 537 -4.02 1.64 -6.55
CA ASP A 537 -5.37 1.11 -6.38
C ASP A 537 -6.26 1.50 -7.56
N PHE A 538 -5.91 2.58 -8.26
CA PHE A 538 -6.56 3.09 -9.46
C PHE A 538 -5.58 3.97 -10.27
N ASN A 539 -5.89 4.18 -11.56
CA ASN A 539 -4.99 4.89 -12.49
C ASN A 539 -5.16 6.42 -12.44
N ASP A 540 -4.76 7.02 -11.32
CA ASP A 540 -4.65 8.47 -11.15
C ASP A 540 -3.54 8.77 -10.15
N PRO A 541 -2.65 9.78 -10.39
CA PRO A 541 -1.51 10.09 -9.53
C PRO A 541 -1.88 10.44 -8.09
N ILE A 542 -3.10 10.89 -7.85
CA ILE A 542 -3.57 11.19 -6.50
C ILE A 542 -3.51 9.96 -5.59
N ASN A 543 -3.64 8.73 -6.14
CA ASN A 543 -3.49 7.49 -5.38
C ASN A 543 -2.11 7.36 -4.74
N MET A 544 -1.07 7.76 -5.48
CA MET A 544 0.32 7.72 -5.03
C MET A 544 0.65 8.89 -4.08
N LEU A 545 -0.16 9.95 -4.07
CA LEU A 545 0.11 11.19 -3.33
C LEU A 545 -0.72 11.30 -2.05
N GLU A 546 -2.03 10.99 -2.09
CA GLU A 546 -2.91 11.19 -0.93
C GLU A 546 -2.61 10.25 0.25
N MET A 547 -1.94 9.12 0.00
CA MET A 547 -1.51 8.21 1.04
C MET A 547 -0.52 8.83 2.06
N TRP A 548 0.12 9.94 1.70
CA TRP A 548 1.12 10.62 2.53
C TRP A 548 0.55 11.77 3.36
N THR A 549 -0.75 12.03 3.32
CA THR A 549 -1.37 13.03 4.19
C THR A 549 -1.27 12.65 5.67
N THR A 550 -1.26 13.65 6.53
CA THR A 550 -1.11 13.47 7.99
C THR A 550 -2.06 12.43 8.56
N ASP A 551 -3.33 12.44 8.14
CA ASP A 551 -4.39 11.57 8.66
C ASP A 551 -4.48 10.21 7.94
N SER A 552 -3.69 9.96 6.89
CA SER A 552 -3.76 8.72 6.13
C SER A 552 -3.23 7.53 6.93
N GLY A 553 -4.01 6.44 7.04
CA GLY A 553 -3.57 5.18 7.64
C GLY A 553 -2.36 4.53 6.95
N ASN A 554 -2.08 4.93 5.70
CA ASN A 554 -0.95 4.44 4.91
C ASN A 554 0.29 5.38 4.92
N ASN A 555 0.28 6.42 5.74
CA ASN A 555 1.42 7.32 5.94
C ASN A 555 2.49 6.64 6.84
N ASP A 556 3.17 5.64 6.32
CA ASP A 556 4.17 4.85 7.04
C ASP A 556 5.38 5.68 7.47
N VAL A 557 5.72 6.72 6.73
CA VAL A 557 6.84 7.65 6.99
C VAL A 557 6.59 8.52 8.23
N GLN A 558 5.34 8.60 8.71
CA GLN A 558 4.92 9.37 9.89
C GLN A 558 4.92 10.90 9.67
N PHE A 559 4.75 11.37 8.45
CA PHE A 559 4.64 12.81 8.16
C PHE A 559 3.52 13.48 8.95
N GLY A 560 3.82 14.61 9.60
CA GLY A 560 2.84 15.43 10.29
C GLY A 560 2.23 14.84 11.57
N ARG A 561 2.65 13.64 12.00
CA ARG A 561 2.08 12.90 13.14
C ARG A 561 2.75 13.17 14.47
#